data_a8c05e4816ec24039b156494e047046c
#
_entry.id   a8c05e4816ec24039b156494e047046c
#
_cell.length_a   1.000
_cell.length_b   1.000
_cell.length_c   1.000
_cell.angle_alpha   90.00
_cell.angle_beta   90.00
_cell.angle_gamma   90.00
#
_symmetry.space_group_name_H-M   'P 1'
#
loop_
_entity.id
_entity.type
_entity.pdbx_description
1 polymer ?
#
loop_
_entity_poly.entity_id
_entity_poly.type
_entity_poly.pdbx_seq_one_letter_code
_entity_poly.pdbx_strand_id
1 'polypeptide(L)'
;MAVSIKSEREIELMRQAGKILAKVHEELGQAIRPGISTWEINQLGEKLIRQYDCIPNFLNYHGYPASVCVSVNEEVVHGIPKKDVILKEGDIVSLDAGLIYKGYHSDAARTHFVGQVSPEVKKLVEETRNSFFEGIKMAKAGNHLYDISNAIDAYISQFGYGIVRDLVGHGIGTELHEDPQIPNFRQVRKGMKLVPGMTLAIEPMINAGTWEVCWLDDEWTVVSEDGSLSAHYENTVLITDGEPEILTLLK
;
A
#
# COMPACT_ATOMS: atom_id res chain seq x y z
N MET A 1 13.11 16.43 5.58
CA MET A 1 14.36 16.19 4.79
C MET A 1 14.12 16.67 3.35
N ALA A 2 15.16 16.84 2.52
CA ALA A 2 14.95 17.21 1.13
C ALA A 2 14.43 15.99 0.36
N VAL A 3 13.48 16.18 -0.55
CA VAL A 3 12.97 15.10 -1.41
C VAL A 3 14.09 14.59 -2.32
N SER A 4 14.28 13.29 -2.36
CA SER A 4 15.32 12.61 -3.13
C SER A 4 14.88 12.45 -4.60
N ILE A 5 15.74 12.87 -5.53
CA ILE A 5 15.56 12.65 -6.97
C ILE A 5 16.52 11.54 -7.39
N LYS A 6 15.97 10.43 -7.85
CA LYS A 6 16.72 9.23 -8.20
C LYS A 6 17.40 9.39 -9.55
N SER A 7 18.66 8.98 -9.62
CA SER A 7 19.42 8.86 -10.86
C SER A 7 18.91 7.67 -11.70
N GLU A 8 19.24 7.62 -12.98
CA GLU A 8 18.90 6.52 -13.89
C GLU A 8 19.28 5.14 -13.34
N ARG A 9 20.45 5.03 -12.69
CA ARG A 9 20.92 3.80 -12.08
C ARG A 9 20.04 3.37 -10.89
N GLU A 10 19.66 4.31 -10.05
CA GLU A 10 18.81 4.07 -8.88
C GLU A 10 17.40 3.68 -9.32
N ILE A 11 16.86 4.36 -10.32
CA ILE A 11 15.57 4.04 -10.93
C ILE A 11 15.56 2.60 -11.45
N GLU A 12 16.63 2.16 -12.12
CA GLU A 12 16.71 0.79 -12.63
C GLU A 12 16.72 -0.25 -11.49
N LEU A 13 17.41 0.02 -10.38
CA LEU A 13 17.38 -0.83 -9.19
C LEU A 13 15.98 -0.88 -8.57
N MET A 14 15.29 0.25 -8.49
CA MET A 14 13.91 0.31 -7.99
C MET A 14 12.92 -0.39 -8.93
N ARG A 15 13.12 -0.34 -10.26
CA ARG A 15 12.34 -1.14 -11.20
C ARG A 15 12.50 -2.64 -10.97
N GLN A 16 13.72 -3.09 -10.70
CA GLN A 16 14.00 -4.49 -10.40
C GLN A 16 13.35 -4.89 -9.06
N ALA A 17 13.50 -4.07 -8.03
CA ALA A 17 12.85 -4.27 -6.74
C ALA A 17 11.32 -4.37 -6.90
N GLY A 18 10.71 -3.43 -7.61
CA GLY A 18 9.27 -3.41 -7.85
C GLY A 18 8.76 -4.63 -8.62
N LYS A 19 9.46 -5.07 -9.66
CA LYS A 19 9.10 -6.29 -10.40
C LYS A 19 9.18 -7.55 -9.53
N ILE A 20 10.16 -7.64 -8.63
CA ILE A 20 10.26 -8.75 -7.69
C ILE A 20 9.08 -8.70 -6.73
N LEU A 21 8.80 -7.52 -6.15
CA LEU A 21 7.69 -7.35 -5.21
C LEU A 21 6.34 -7.66 -5.84
N ALA A 22 6.12 -7.26 -7.09
CA ALA A 22 4.91 -7.58 -7.83
C ALA A 22 4.68 -9.10 -7.97
N LYS A 23 5.75 -9.90 -8.19
CA LYS A 23 5.67 -11.37 -8.20
C LYS A 23 5.36 -11.93 -6.82
N VAL A 24 5.98 -11.39 -5.77
CA VAL A 24 5.70 -11.78 -4.39
C VAL A 24 4.21 -11.56 -4.08
N HIS A 25 3.64 -10.42 -4.46
CA HIS A 25 2.21 -10.13 -4.28
C HIS A 25 1.30 -11.07 -5.06
N GLU A 26 1.68 -11.43 -6.31
CA GLU A 26 0.91 -12.39 -7.10
C GLU A 26 0.86 -13.76 -6.40
N GLU A 27 2.00 -14.27 -5.94
CA GLU A 27 2.07 -15.56 -5.24
C GLU A 27 1.36 -15.52 -3.88
N LEU A 28 1.47 -14.42 -3.13
CA LEU A 28 0.73 -14.22 -1.89
C LEU A 28 -0.79 -14.23 -2.14
N GLY A 29 -1.25 -13.49 -3.16
CA GLY A 29 -2.66 -13.44 -3.54
C GLY A 29 -3.23 -14.82 -3.90
N GLN A 30 -2.46 -15.64 -4.62
CA GLN A 30 -2.84 -17.01 -4.98
C GLN A 30 -2.96 -17.95 -3.75
N ALA A 31 -2.27 -17.65 -2.66
CA ALA A 31 -2.33 -18.45 -1.44
C ALA A 31 -3.56 -18.13 -0.56
N ILE A 32 -4.26 -17.00 -0.82
CA ILE A 32 -5.39 -16.57 -0.01
C ILE A 32 -6.57 -17.51 -0.21
N ARG A 33 -7.03 -18.09 0.91
CA ARG A 33 -8.18 -19.00 0.97
C ARG A 33 -8.71 -19.12 2.40
N PRO A 34 -9.95 -19.53 2.59
CA PRO A 34 -10.44 -19.88 3.91
C PRO A 34 -9.55 -20.96 4.56
N GLY A 35 -9.30 -20.83 5.86
CA GLY A 35 -8.51 -21.78 6.64
C GLY A 35 -7.00 -21.51 6.70
N ILE A 36 -6.48 -20.56 5.94
CA ILE A 36 -5.08 -20.11 6.09
C ILE A 36 -4.98 -19.14 7.27
N SER A 37 -3.93 -19.24 8.07
CA SER A 37 -3.63 -18.26 9.13
C SER A 37 -2.87 -17.05 8.57
N THR A 38 -3.02 -15.89 9.20
CA THR A 38 -2.24 -14.70 8.84
C THR A 38 -0.74 -14.92 9.04
N TRP A 39 -0.36 -15.79 9.99
CA TRP A 39 1.03 -16.22 10.20
C TRP A 39 1.60 -17.01 9.03
N GLU A 40 0.85 -17.96 8.44
CA GLU A 40 1.29 -18.73 7.27
C GLU A 40 1.49 -17.81 6.06
N ILE A 41 0.67 -16.77 5.91
CA ILE A 41 0.83 -15.73 4.86
C ILE A 41 2.16 -14.98 5.06
N ASN A 42 2.45 -14.55 6.29
CA ASN A 42 3.72 -13.89 6.61
C ASN A 42 4.93 -14.81 6.32
N GLN A 43 4.87 -16.09 6.72
CA GLN A 43 5.96 -17.03 6.45
C GLN A 43 6.18 -17.24 4.95
N LEU A 44 5.10 -17.29 4.18
CA LEU A 44 5.18 -17.40 2.72
C LEU A 44 5.83 -16.13 2.13
N GLY A 45 5.39 -14.94 2.54
CA GLY A 45 5.93 -13.66 2.05
C GLY A 45 7.43 -13.52 2.35
N GLU A 46 7.85 -13.81 3.59
CA GLU A 46 9.27 -13.81 3.95
C GLU A 46 10.08 -14.77 3.09
N LYS A 47 9.59 -16.00 2.91
CA LYS A 47 10.24 -17.00 2.06
C LYS A 47 10.40 -16.52 0.62
N LEU A 48 9.32 -15.96 0.04
CA LEU A 48 9.32 -15.47 -1.33
C LEU A 48 10.30 -14.30 -1.52
N ILE A 49 10.31 -13.33 -0.59
CA ILE A 49 11.23 -12.20 -0.64
C ILE A 49 12.68 -12.69 -0.61
N ARG A 50 13.01 -13.61 0.32
CA ARG A 50 14.38 -14.13 0.47
C ARG A 50 14.82 -15.01 -0.70
N GLN A 51 13.90 -15.66 -1.43
CA GLN A 51 14.22 -16.44 -2.64
C GLN A 51 14.79 -15.59 -3.78
N TYR A 52 14.52 -14.28 -3.77
CA TYR A 52 15.06 -13.32 -4.74
C TYR A 52 16.30 -12.58 -4.23
N ASP A 53 16.96 -13.08 -3.18
CA ASP A 53 18.09 -12.41 -2.52
C ASP A 53 17.75 -10.99 -2.03
N CYS A 54 16.47 -10.76 -1.67
CA CYS A 54 15.97 -9.53 -1.10
C CYS A 54 15.80 -9.64 0.41
N ILE A 55 15.69 -8.48 1.07
CA ILE A 55 15.47 -8.38 2.51
C ILE A 55 14.05 -7.85 2.72
N PRO A 56 13.19 -8.50 3.57
CA PRO A 56 11.91 -7.92 3.98
C PRO A 56 12.16 -6.58 4.69
N ASN A 57 11.52 -5.50 4.24
CA ASN A 57 11.81 -4.18 4.78
C ASN A 57 11.02 -3.83 6.05
N PHE A 58 9.93 -4.58 6.35
CA PHE A 58 9.14 -4.33 7.58
C PHE A 58 9.70 -5.06 8.80
N LEU A 59 10.33 -6.23 8.61
CA LEU A 59 10.86 -7.02 9.73
C LEU A 59 11.88 -6.22 10.53
N ASN A 60 11.57 -5.99 11.80
CA ASN A 60 12.32 -5.15 12.74
C ASN A 60 12.36 -3.64 12.40
N TYR A 61 11.59 -3.17 11.43
CA TYR A 61 11.45 -1.74 11.16
C TYR A 61 10.71 -1.08 12.34
N HIS A 62 11.41 -0.23 13.08
CA HIS A 62 10.93 0.35 14.35
C HIS A 62 10.37 -0.66 15.35
N GLY A 63 10.77 -1.93 15.25
CA GLY A 63 10.31 -3.00 16.14
C GLY A 63 9.11 -3.81 15.61
N TYR A 64 8.63 -3.56 14.39
CA TYR A 64 7.58 -4.38 13.78
C TYR A 64 8.01 -5.86 13.66
N PRO A 65 7.20 -6.83 14.13
CA PRO A 65 7.69 -8.20 14.33
C PRO A 65 7.59 -9.13 13.13
N ALA A 66 7.12 -8.64 11.97
CA ALA A 66 6.81 -9.49 10.82
C ALA A 66 7.37 -8.95 9.49
N SER A 67 7.40 -9.80 8.47
CA SER A 67 7.88 -9.46 7.13
C SER A 67 6.77 -8.93 6.20
N VAL A 68 5.50 -9.23 6.54
CA VAL A 68 4.30 -8.81 5.81
C VAL A 68 3.30 -8.29 6.83
N CYS A 69 2.66 -7.16 6.57
CA CYS A 69 1.48 -6.75 7.31
C CYS A 69 0.26 -7.49 6.72
N VAL A 70 -0.55 -8.09 7.59
CA VAL A 70 -1.74 -8.86 7.19
C VAL A 70 -2.93 -8.33 7.95
N SER A 71 -3.66 -7.41 7.34
CA SER A 71 -4.77 -6.68 7.95
C SER A 71 -6.11 -7.27 7.48
N VAL A 72 -6.94 -7.74 8.43
CA VAL A 72 -8.18 -8.47 8.14
C VAL A 72 -9.39 -7.60 8.45
N ASN A 73 -10.33 -7.49 7.51
CA ASN A 73 -11.63 -6.83 7.66
C ASN A 73 -11.53 -5.35 8.06
N GLU A 74 -11.81 -5.02 9.35
CA GLU A 74 -11.73 -3.68 9.92
C GLU A 74 -10.30 -3.19 10.17
N GLU A 75 -9.30 -4.08 10.07
CA GLU A 75 -7.90 -3.69 10.16
C GLU A 75 -7.50 -2.93 8.89
N VAL A 76 -7.09 -1.68 9.07
CA VAL A 76 -6.73 -0.76 7.98
C VAL A 76 -5.34 -1.10 7.44
N VAL A 77 -4.34 -1.06 8.33
CA VAL A 77 -2.92 -1.35 8.02
C VAL A 77 -2.19 -1.89 9.25
N HIS A 78 -0.97 -2.35 9.03
CA HIS A 78 -0.01 -2.80 10.04
C HIS A 78 -0.50 -3.98 10.90
N GLY A 79 -1.49 -4.75 10.44
CA GLY A 79 -1.96 -5.94 11.13
C GLY A 79 -0.82 -6.92 11.37
N ILE A 80 -0.57 -7.27 12.65
CA ILE A 80 0.47 -8.21 13.03
C ILE A 80 -0.01 -9.64 12.77
N PRO A 81 0.69 -10.42 11.92
CA PRO A 81 0.30 -11.80 11.63
C PRO A 81 0.32 -12.71 12.87
N LYS A 82 -0.75 -13.48 13.09
CA LYS A 82 -0.93 -14.37 14.25
C LYS A 82 -1.32 -15.77 13.80
N LYS A 83 -0.95 -16.79 14.58
CA LYS A 83 -1.24 -18.21 14.28
C LYS A 83 -2.71 -18.59 14.48
N ASP A 84 -3.37 -17.89 15.36
CA ASP A 84 -4.77 -18.10 15.77
C ASP A 84 -5.77 -17.25 14.98
N VAL A 85 -5.31 -16.29 14.19
CA VAL A 85 -6.14 -15.53 13.25
C VAL A 85 -6.21 -16.29 11.94
N ILE A 86 -7.33 -16.99 11.73
CA ILE A 86 -7.59 -17.86 10.57
C ILE A 86 -8.61 -17.17 9.65
N LEU A 87 -8.26 -16.99 8.39
CA LEU A 87 -9.14 -16.37 7.39
C LEU A 87 -10.37 -17.24 7.14
N LYS A 88 -11.53 -16.60 7.01
CA LYS A 88 -12.85 -17.25 6.82
C LYS A 88 -13.45 -16.83 5.49
N GLU A 89 -14.37 -17.64 5.00
CA GLU A 89 -15.21 -17.29 3.86
C GLU A 89 -15.92 -15.95 4.11
N GLY A 90 -15.82 -15.03 3.15
CA GLY A 90 -16.40 -13.69 3.25
C GLY A 90 -15.50 -12.62 3.83
N ASP A 91 -14.33 -12.94 4.38
CA ASP A 91 -13.36 -11.96 4.83
C ASP A 91 -12.72 -11.23 3.63
N ILE A 92 -12.19 -10.04 3.89
CA ILE A 92 -11.18 -9.39 3.05
C ILE A 92 -9.88 -9.29 3.83
N VAL A 93 -8.76 -9.36 3.13
CA VAL A 93 -7.43 -9.24 3.74
C VAL A 93 -6.54 -8.35 2.91
N SER A 94 -6.03 -7.31 3.53
CA SER A 94 -5.02 -6.43 2.95
C SER A 94 -3.64 -6.99 3.28
N LEU A 95 -2.90 -7.33 2.24
CA LEU A 95 -1.50 -7.75 2.33
C LEU A 95 -0.64 -6.56 1.92
N ASP A 96 0.19 -6.12 2.84
CA ASP A 96 1.16 -5.08 2.60
C ASP A 96 2.55 -5.69 2.78
N ALA A 97 3.36 -5.63 1.73
CA ALA A 97 4.68 -6.22 1.69
C ALA A 97 5.65 -5.30 0.98
N GLY A 98 6.84 -5.23 1.55
CA GLY A 98 7.92 -4.49 0.95
C GLY A 98 9.25 -5.24 1.03
N LEU A 99 10.19 -4.86 0.17
CA LEU A 99 11.51 -5.47 0.12
C LEU A 99 12.62 -4.47 -0.19
N ILE A 100 13.83 -4.86 0.19
CA ILE A 100 15.07 -4.15 -0.16
C ILE A 100 15.83 -4.99 -1.19
N TYR A 101 16.07 -4.40 -2.35
CA TYR A 101 16.94 -4.96 -3.39
C TYR A 101 18.14 -4.05 -3.62
N LYS A 102 19.34 -4.55 -3.31
CA LYS A 102 20.62 -3.81 -3.46
C LYS A 102 20.60 -2.41 -2.86
N GLY A 103 19.96 -2.27 -1.69
CA GLY A 103 19.89 -1.02 -0.93
C GLY A 103 18.74 -0.08 -1.31
N TYR A 104 17.82 -0.50 -2.18
CA TYR A 104 16.63 0.27 -2.55
C TYR A 104 15.36 -0.45 -2.14
N HIS A 105 14.46 0.31 -1.51
CA HIS A 105 13.17 -0.17 -1.05
C HIS A 105 12.14 -0.18 -2.18
N SER A 106 11.20 -1.10 -2.07
CA SER A 106 9.97 -1.13 -2.85
C SER A 106 8.83 -1.54 -1.92
N ASP A 107 7.66 -0.94 -2.10
CA ASP A 107 6.50 -1.12 -1.25
C ASP A 107 5.21 -1.24 -2.06
N ALA A 108 4.29 -2.10 -1.60
CA ALA A 108 3.00 -2.31 -2.24
C ALA A 108 1.99 -3.01 -1.35
N ALA A 109 0.72 -2.63 -1.45
CA ALA A 109 -0.37 -3.31 -0.75
C ALA A 109 -1.52 -3.69 -1.69
N ARG A 110 -2.18 -4.81 -1.36
CA ARG A 110 -3.34 -5.34 -2.09
C ARG A 110 -4.36 -5.92 -1.11
N THR A 111 -5.62 -5.58 -1.31
CA THR A 111 -6.73 -6.25 -0.62
C THR A 111 -7.27 -7.39 -1.46
N HIS A 112 -7.34 -8.57 -0.87
CA HIS A 112 -7.82 -9.80 -1.47
C HIS A 112 -9.14 -10.27 -0.85
N PHE A 113 -9.95 -10.95 -1.64
CA PHE A 113 -11.16 -11.62 -1.17
C PHE A 113 -10.83 -13.03 -0.65
N VAL A 114 -11.44 -13.42 0.45
CA VAL A 114 -11.34 -14.77 0.99
C VAL A 114 -12.61 -15.53 0.61
N GLY A 115 -12.55 -16.29 -0.48
CA GLY A 115 -13.72 -16.98 -1.05
C GLY A 115 -14.75 -16.00 -1.63
N GLN A 116 -16.04 -16.23 -1.34
CA GLN A 116 -17.14 -15.41 -1.84
C GLN A 116 -17.42 -14.24 -0.89
N VAL A 117 -17.48 -13.03 -1.41
CA VAL A 117 -17.82 -11.81 -0.68
C VAL A 117 -19.09 -11.17 -1.22
N SER A 118 -19.73 -10.31 -0.42
CA SER A 118 -20.91 -9.57 -0.87
C SER A 118 -20.58 -8.55 -1.97
N PRO A 119 -21.57 -8.12 -2.78
CA PRO A 119 -21.34 -7.06 -3.78
C PRO A 119 -20.83 -5.75 -3.19
N GLU A 120 -21.26 -5.40 -1.96
CA GLU A 120 -20.83 -4.20 -1.26
C GLU A 120 -19.34 -4.27 -0.89
N VAL A 121 -18.91 -5.41 -0.38
CA VAL A 121 -17.49 -5.69 -0.05
C VAL A 121 -16.63 -5.64 -1.31
N LYS A 122 -17.09 -6.29 -2.37
CA LYS A 122 -16.41 -6.27 -3.68
C LYS A 122 -16.25 -4.84 -4.19
N LYS A 123 -17.33 -4.04 -4.10
CA LYS A 123 -17.31 -2.64 -4.50
C LYS A 123 -16.28 -1.84 -3.70
N LEU A 124 -16.23 -1.97 -2.37
CA LEU A 124 -15.24 -1.27 -1.54
C LEU A 124 -13.81 -1.53 -2.05
N VAL A 125 -13.43 -2.78 -2.24
CA VAL A 125 -12.08 -3.16 -2.68
C VAL A 125 -11.78 -2.67 -4.09
N GLU A 126 -12.73 -2.81 -5.02
CA GLU A 126 -12.57 -2.35 -6.40
C GLU A 126 -12.45 -0.83 -6.48
N GLU A 127 -13.27 -0.07 -5.71
CA GLU A 127 -13.23 1.39 -5.75
C GLU A 127 -11.99 1.94 -5.02
N THR A 128 -11.50 1.26 -3.98
CA THR A 128 -10.21 1.57 -3.37
C THR A 128 -9.07 1.45 -4.40
N ARG A 129 -9.03 0.33 -5.12
CA ARG A 129 -8.07 0.14 -6.20
C ARG A 129 -8.23 1.18 -7.31
N ASN A 130 -9.46 1.47 -7.75
CA ASN A 130 -9.73 2.44 -8.81
C ASN A 130 -9.31 3.85 -8.41
N SER A 131 -9.44 4.23 -7.13
CA SER A 131 -9.02 5.54 -6.62
C SER A 131 -7.51 5.77 -6.79
N PHE A 132 -6.70 4.73 -6.60
CA PHE A 132 -5.27 4.79 -6.92
C PHE A 132 -5.05 5.14 -8.39
N PHE A 133 -5.76 4.46 -9.32
CA PHE A 133 -5.61 4.72 -10.74
C PHE A 133 -6.14 6.10 -11.18
N GLU A 134 -7.10 6.68 -10.47
CA GLU A 134 -7.50 8.07 -10.67
C GLU A 134 -6.41 9.04 -10.16
N GLY A 135 -5.86 8.76 -8.98
CA GLY A 135 -4.76 9.56 -8.40
C GLY A 135 -3.52 9.58 -9.28
N ILE A 136 -3.11 8.41 -9.77
CA ILE A 136 -1.88 8.29 -10.56
C ILE A 136 -1.92 9.06 -11.89
N LYS A 137 -3.09 9.34 -12.45
CA LYS A 137 -3.23 10.20 -13.64
C LYS A 137 -2.64 11.60 -13.41
N MET A 138 -2.60 12.04 -12.15
CA MET A 138 -2.04 13.33 -11.73
C MET A 138 -0.56 13.24 -11.36
N ALA A 139 0.02 12.05 -11.22
CA ALA A 139 1.42 11.82 -10.84
C ALA A 139 2.38 12.09 -12.02
N LYS A 140 2.28 13.28 -12.63
CA LYS A 140 3.03 13.71 -13.82
C LYS A 140 3.94 14.88 -13.49
N ALA A 141 5.10 14.91 -14.14
CA ALA A 141 6.00 16.05 -14.04
C ALA A 141 5.29 17.37 -14.38
N GLY A 142 5.49 18.36 -13.52
CA GLY A 142 4.86 19.68 -13.67
C GLY A 142 3.56 19.87 -12.89
N ASN A 143 2.82 18.79 -12.57
CA ASN A 143 1.72 18.81 -11.62
C ASN A 143 2.24 18.99 -10.18
N HIS A 144 1.34 19.10 -9.21
CA HIS A 144 1.68 19.24 -7.81
C HIS A 144 1.29 17.97 -7.04
N LEU A 145 1.96 17.75 -5.92
CA LEU A 145 1.77 16.56 -5.09
C LEU A 145 0.30 16.34 -4.72
N TYR A 146 -0.39 17.40 -4.31
CA TYR A 146 -1.77 17.29 -3.85
C TYR A 146 -2.81 17.25 -4.98
N ASP A 147 -2.40 17.35 -6.23
CA ASP A 147 -3.27 17.00 -7.37
C ASP A 147 -3.59 15.49 -7.34
N ILE A 148 -2.64 14.64 -6.88
CA ILE A 148 -2.84 13.21 -6.64
C ILE A 148 -3.88 13.00 -5.53
N SER A 149 -3.67 13.62 -4.37
CA SER A 149 -4.57 13.56 -3.22
C SER A 149 -6.00 13.97 -3.57
N ASN A 150 -6.13 15.07 -4.31
CA ASN A 150 -7.42 15.62 -4.69
C ASN A 150 -8.16 14.76 -5.72
N ALA A 151 -7.43 14.06 -6.59
CA ALA A 151 -8.03 13.13 -7.55
C ALA A 151 -8.56 11.86 -6.84
N ILE A 152 -7.81 11.31 -5.87
CA ILE A 152 -8.25 10.19 -5.03
C ILE A 152 -9.51 10.57 -4.27
N ASP A 153 -9.48 11.72 -3.57
CA ASP A 153 -10.61 12.22 -2.79
C ASP A 153 -11.87 12.46 -3.65
N ALA A 154 -11.71 13.13 -4.79
CA ALA A 154 -12.81 13.40 -5.68
C ALA A 154 -13.47 12.12 -6.23
N TYR A 155 -12.68 11.06 -6.41
CA TYR A 155 -13.19 9.76 -6.84
C TYR A 155 -13.94 9.06 -5.71
N ILE A 156 -13.34 8.89 -4.55
CA ILE A 156 -13.91 8.14 -3.41
C ILE A 156 -15.13 8.84 -2.81
N SER A 157 -15.15 10.18 -2.76
CA SER A 157 -16.27 10.96 -2.20
C SER A 157 -17.62 10.67 -2.87
N GLN A 158 -17.62 10.10 -4.09
CA GLN A 158 -18.86 9.73 -4.80
C GLN A 158 -19.56 8.50 -4.20
N PHE A 159 -18.86 7.71 -3.40
CA PHE A 159 -19.37 6.45 -2.84
C PHE A 159 -19.77 6.57 -1.36
N GLY A 160 -19.45 7.67 -0.70
CA GLY A 160 -19.71 7.88 0.71
C GLY A 160 -18.78 7.11 1.66
N TYR A 161 -17.63 6.64 1.16
CA TYR A 161 -16.60 5.96 1.93
C TYR A 161 -15.71 6.95 2.69
N GLY A 162 -15.16 6.49 3.82
CA GLY A 162 -14.18 7.24 4.62
C GLY A 162 -12.77 7.09 4.04
N ILE A 163 -12.09 8.22 3.81
CA ILE A 163 -10.67 8.21 3.42
C ILE A 163 -9.84 8.44 4.67
N VAL A 164 -9.00 7.48 5.05
CA VAL A 164 -8.14 7.57 6.24
C VAL A 164 -7.21 8.79 6.15
N ARG A 165 -7.03 9.51 7.28
CA ARG A 165 -6.31 10.78 7.34
C ARG A 165 -5.06 10.75 8.19
N ASP A 166 -5.00 9.88 9.19
CA ASP A 166 -3.89 9.79 10.14
C ASP A 166 -2.68 9.04 9.56
N LEU A 167 -2.89 8.33 8.45
CA LEU A 167 -1.90 7.59 7.69
C LEU A 167 -1.89 8.10 6.26
N VAL A 168 -0.71 8.18 5.68
CA VAL A 168 -0.50 8.82 4.37
C VAL A 168 0.62 8.12 3.61
N GLY A 169 0.60 8.21 2.30
CA GLY A 169 1.69 7.77 1.45
C GLY A 169 2.97 8.58 1.65
N HIS A 170 4.05 8.13 1.06
CA HIS A 170 5.39 8.68 1.31
C HIS A 170 6.30 8.61 0.09
N GLY A 171 7.39 9.36 0.13
CA GLY A 171 8.54 9.11 -0.74
C GLY A 171 9.21 7.78 -0.36
N ILE A 172 9.88 7.14 -1.29
CA ILE A 172 10.56 5.86 -1.07
C ILE A 172 11.85 5.79 -1.90
N GLY A 173 12.88 5.12 -1.38
CA GLY A 173 14.16 5.00 -2.08
C GLY A 173 15.18 4.20 -1.31
N THR A 174 16.21 4.85 -0.78
CA THR A 174 17.19 4.20 0.11
C THR A 174 16.66 3.99 1.52
N GLU A 175 15.60 4.71 1.88
CA GLU A 175 14.81 4.47 3.08
C GLU A 175 13.40 4.04 2.69
N LEU A 176 12.72 3.31 3.60
CA LEU A 176 11.34 2.90 3.41
C LEU A 176 10.44 4.14 3.33
N HIS A 177 10.55 5.02 4.31
CA HIS A 177 9.81 6.28 4.35
C HIS A 177 10.75 7.46 4.12
N GLU A 178 10.63 8.09 2.95
CA GLU A 178 11.28 9.36 2.60
C GLU A 178 10.23 10.49 2.51
N ASP A 179 10.67 11.74 2.50
CA ASP A 179 9.80 12.85 2.08
C ASP A 179 9.45 12.72 0.57
N PRO A 180 8.26 13.18 0.14
CA PRO A 180 7.23 13.86 0.90
C PRO A 180 6.20 12.91 1.50
N GLN A 181 5.40 13.40 2.47
CA GLN A 181 4.14 12.77 2.85
C GLN A 181 3.07 13.03 1.79
N ILE A 182 2.26 12.00 1.47
CA ILE A 182 1.28 12.02 0.39
C ILE A 182 -0.11 11.70 0.93
N PRO A 183 -0.89 12.68 1.42
CA PRO A 183 -2.26 12.46 1.86
C PRO A 183 -3.14 11.89 0.75
N ASN A 184 -4.08 11.00 1.10
CA ASN A 184 -5.06 10.46 0.15
C ASN A 184 -6.38 11.25 0.14
N PHE A 185 -6.53 12.22 1.02
CA PHE A 185 -7.71 13.07 1.19
C PHE A 185 -7.42 14.50 0.71
N ARG A 186 -8.49 15.24 0.46
CA ARG A 186 -8.46 16.58 -0.12
C ARG A 186 -7.57 17.54 0.63
N GLN A 187 -6.72 18.24 -0.13
CA GLN A 187 -5.83 19.29 0.34
C GLN A 187 -6.19 20.64 -0.28
N VAL A 188 -6.12 21.70 0.53
CA VAL A 188 -6.41 23.08 0.07
C VAL A 188 -5.22 23.66 -0.72
N ARG A 189 -4.01 23.33 -0.28
CA ARG A 189 -2.77 23.78 -0.94
C ARG A 189 -2.44 22.85 -2.09
N LYS A 190 -1.57 23.31 -3.00
CA LYS A 190 -1.11 22.46 -4.13
C LYS A 190 -0.03 21.46 -3.74
N GLY A 191 0.70 21.72 -2.65
CA GLY A 191 1.89 20.97 -2.32
C GLY A 191 3.08 21.29 -3.23
N MET A 192 4.11 20.49 -3.14
CA MET A 192 5.31 20.66 -3.96
C MET A 192 5.06 20.27 -5.42
N LYS A 193 5.88 20.79 -6.32
CA LYS A 193 5.84 20.40 -7.73
C LYS A 193 6.47 19.04 -7.94
N LEU A 194 5.81 18.18 -8.72
CA LEU A 194 6.35 16.88 -9.10
C LEU A 194 7.41 17.07 -10.19
N VAL A 195 8.54 16.39 -10.02
CA VAL A 195 9.65 16.40 -10.99
C VAL A 195 10.08 14.96 -11.31
N PRO A 196 10.62 14.72 -12.52
CA PRO A 196 11.10 13.40 -12.91
C PRO A 196 12.16 12.88 -11.95
N GLY A 197 12.15 11.57 -11.70
CA GLY A 197 13.06 10.90 -10.77
C GLY A 197 12.55 10.84 -9.32
N MET A 198 11.42 11.46 -8.98
CA MET A 198 10.74 11.21 -7.72
C MET A 198 10.13 9.81 -7.72
N THR A 199 10.27 9.10 -6.61
CA THR A 199 9.63 7.80 -6.35
C THR A 199 8.74 7.89 -5.13
N LEU A 200 7.49 7.48 -5.28
CA LEU A 200 6.41 7.72 -4.34
C LEU A 200 5.64 6.43 -4.06
N ALA A 201 5.36 6.11 -2.80
CA ALA A 201 4.36 5.15 -2.39
C ALA A 201 3.01 5.88 -2.31
N ILE A 202 2.08 5.54 -3.19
CA ILE A 202 0.73 6.09 -3.24
C ILE A 202 -0.21 4.99 -2.77
N GLU A 203 -0.94 5.23 -1.67
CA GLU A 203 -1.54 4.17 -0.88
C GLU A 203 -2.91 4.55 -0.28
N PRO A 204 -3.97 4.72 -1.08
CA PRO A 204 -5.30 4.96 -0.54
C PRO A 204 -5.75 3.84 0.41
N MET A 205 -6.10 4.22 1.63
CA MET A 205 -6.73 3.43 2.68
C MET A 205 -8.16 3.92 2.84
N ILE A 206 -9.15 3.05 2.55
CA ILE A 206 -10.56 3.44 2.43
C ILE A 206 -11.41 2.57 3.34
N ASN A 207 -12.15 3.21 4.26
CA ASN A 207 -13.11 2.56 5.14
C ASN A 207 -14.51 2.57 4.52
N ALA A 208 -15.26 1.50 4.69
CA ALA A 208 -16.67 1.44 4.26
C ALA A 208 -17.56 2.44 5.02
N GLY A 209 -17.14 2.84 6.23
CA GLY A 209 -17.79 3.81 7.09
C GLY A 209 -17.05 5.13 7.17
N THR A 210 -16.71 5.55 8.39
CA THR A 210 -16.04 6.83 8.64
C THR A 210 -14.53 6.78 8.40
N TRP A 211 -13.88 7.94 8.36
CA TRP A 211 -12.44 8.03 8.10
C TRP A 211 -11.58 7.81 9.35
N GLU A 212 -12.19 7.89 10.52
CA GLU A 212 -11.51 7.79 11.81
C GLU A 212 -10.93 6.39 12.02
N VAL A 213 -9.78 6.35 12.67
CA VAL A 213 -9.04 5.13 12.97
C VAL A 213 -8.53 5.15 14.41
N CYS A 214 -8.29 3.98 14.98
CA CYS A 214 -7.63 3.84 16.27
C CYS A 214 -6.57 2.73 16.23
N TRP A 215 -5.60 2.81 17.16
CA TRP A 215 -4.54 1.82 17.32
C TRP A 215 -4.94 0.80 18.37
N LEU A 216 -4.65 -0.47 18.11
CA LEU A 216 -4.83 -1.52 19.10
C LEU A 216 -3.70 -1.49 20.14
N ASP A 217 -3.89 -2.24 21.24
CA ASP A 217 -2.93 -2.34 22.34
C ASP A 217 -1.55 -2.92 21.94
N ASP A 218 -1.45 -3.50 20.74
CA ASP A 218 -0.19 -4.00 20.18
C ASP A 218 0.70 -2.87 19.61
N GLU A 219 0.25 -1.62 19.69
CA GLU A 219 0.92 -0.39 19.26
C GLU A 219 1.17 -0.29 17.73
N TRP A 220 0.70 -1.27 16.94
CA TRP A 220 0.90 -1.34 15.49
C TRP A 220 -0.40 -1.40 14.71
N THR A 221 -1.26 -2.36 15.02
CA THR A 221 -2.48 -2.61 14.24
C THR A 221 -3.41 -1.41 14.31
N VAL A 222 -3.72 -0.85 13.15
CA VAL A 222 -4.67 0.26 12.99
C VAL A 222 -5.99 -0.30 12.50
N VAL A 223 -7.09 0.05 13.17
CA VAL A 223 -8.44 -0.39 12.80
C VAL A 223 -9.35 0.82 12.55
N SER A 224 -10.40 0.64 11.75
CA SER A 224 -11.47 1.63 11.62
C SER A 224 -12.17 1.82 12.97
N GLU A 225 -12.39 3.08 13.40
CA GLU A 225 -12.96 3.36 14.73
C GLU A 225 -14.41 2.89 14.85
N ASP A 226 -15.17 2.88 13.76
CA ASP A 226 -16.55 2.41 13.69
C ASP A 226 -16.70 0.90 13.43
N GLY A 227 -15.59 0.16 13.31
CA GLY A 227 -15.59 -1.28 13.03
C GLY A 227 -15.99 -1.63 11.59
N SER A 228 -16.07 -0.67 10.69
CA SER A 228 -16.37 -0.91 9.28
C SER A 228 -15.17 -1.56 8.55
N LEU A 229 -15.46 -2.30 7.49
CA LEU A 229 -14.40 -2.89 6.65
C LEU A 229 -13.50 -1.84 6.03
N SER A 230 -12.23 -2.14 5.94
CA SER A 230 -11.22 -1.29 5.30
C SER A 230 -10.51 -2.00 4.16
N ALA A 231 -10.21 -1.26 3.10
CA ALA A 231 -9.42 -1.75 1.98
C ALA A 231 -8.21 -0.84 1.74
N HIS A 232 -7.09 -1.44 1.38
CA HIS A 232 -5.82 -0.78 1.11
C HIS A 232 -5.30 -1.19 -0.27
N TYR A 233 -4.87 -0.21 -1.06
CA TYR A 233 -4.24 -0.46 -2.36
C TYR A 233 -3.08 0.50 -2.56
N GLU A 234 -1.90 -0.05 -2.79
CA GLU A 234 -0.66 0.72 -2.86
C GLU A 234 0.24 0.27 -3.99
N ASN A 235 0.99 1.22 -4.56
CA ASN A 235 2.15 0.94 -5.39
C ASN A 235 3.24 1.98 -5.23
N THR A 236 4.49 1.52 -5.42
CA THR A 236 5.64 2.40 -5.70
C THR A 236 5.54 2.92 -7.14
N VAL A 237 5.57 4.23 -7.28
CA VAL A 237 5.38 4.97 -8.55
C VAL A 237 6.57 5.86 -8.82
N LEU A 238 7.08 5.85 -10.05
CA LEU A 238 8.11 6.77 -10.55
C LEU A 238 7.46 7.91 -11.33
N ILE A 239 7.79 9.14 -10.97
CA ILE A 239 7.48 10.32 -11.79
C ILE A 239 8.47 10.39 -12.95
N THR A 240 7.95 10.44 -14.18
CA THR A 240 8.75 10.55 -15.41
C THR A 240 8.49 11.87 -16.12
N ASP A 241 9.20 12.14 -17.21
CA ASP A 241 8.89 13.28 -18.12
C ASP A 241 7.57 13.11 -18.89
N GLY A 242 6.99 11.90 -18.87
CA GLY A 242 5.73 11.56 -19.53
C GLY A 242 4.70 11.00 -18.56
N GLU A 243 4.14 9.84 -18.90
CA GLU A 243 3.22 9.12 -18.01
C GLU A 243 3.97 8.51 -16.83
N PRO A 244 3.36 8.47 -15.63
CA PRO A 244 3.97 7.84 -14.46
C PRO A 244 4.20 6.35 -14.70
N GLU A 245 5.27 5.81 -14.12
CA GLU A 245 5.57 4.38 -14.18
C GLU A 245 5.24 3.72 -12.83
N ILE A 246 4.35 2.72 -12.84
CA ILE A 246 4.09 1.87 -11.66
C ILE A 246 5.18 0.81 -11.63
N LEU A 247 6.03 0.82 -10.60
CA LEU A 247 7.16 -0.09 -10.49
C LEU A 247 6.75 -1.47 -9.95
N THR A 248 5.67 -1.54 -9.16
CA THR A 248 5.20 -2.71 -8.43
C THR A 248 3.99 -3.40 -9.08
N LEU A 249 3.86 -3.29 -10.39
CA LEU A 249 2.82 -3.96 -11.17
C LEU A 249 3.45 -4.78 -12.30
N LEU A 250 3.02 -6.02 -12.47
CA LEU A 250 3.39 -6.84 -13.63
C LEU A 250 2.64 -6.35 -14.87
N LYS A 251 3.36 -6.25 -15.98
CA LYS A 251 2.81 -5.85 -17.29
C LYS A 251 2.31 -7.08 -18.03
#